data_5f55751a64bec30d2ee105b956c1b8b2
#
_entry.id   5f55751a64bec30d2ee105b956c1b8b2
#
_cell.length_a   1.000
_cell.length_b   1.000
_cell.length_c   1.000
_cell.angle_alpha   90.00
_cell.angle_beta   90.00
_cell.angle_gamma   90.00
#
_symmetry.space_group_name_H-M   'P 1'
#
loop_
_entity.id
_entity.type
_entity.pdbx_description
1 polymer ?
#
loop_
_entity_poly.entity_id
_entity_poly.type
_entity_poly.pdbx_seq_one_letter_code
_entity_poly.pdbx_strand_id
1 'polypeptide(L)'
;MVALASWCSRWTDTGQTIVDLSGVEQVHRLNSTAAFRRSRLYVAEPDYIRNFSIIAHIDHGKSTLADRFIQRCGGLSDREMAEQVLDSMDIERERGITIKAQSVTLDYEAKDGNTYQLNFIDTPGHVDFTYEVSRSLSACEGALLVVDAAQGVEAQSVANCYTAIEQGLEVLPVLNKLDLPQADPDRVSQEIEEIIGIDASGAVFVSAKRGDGVEELLETLIEVIPAPEDTRDLPPQALIIDSWFDNYLGVVSLIRVTQGRLTKRDR
;
A
#
# COMPACT_ATOMS: atom_id res chain seq x y z
N MET A 1 -1.66 -4.34 -10.79
CA MET A 1 -2.94 -3.60 -10.89
C MET A 1 -3.91 -4.18 -9.87
N VAL A 2 -4.35 -3.38 -8.90
CA VAL A 2 -5.37 -3.79 -7.92
C VAL A 2 -6.72 -3.40 -8.48
N ALA A 3 -7.63 -4.33 -8.65
CA ALA A 3 -8.94 -4.09 -9.23
C ALA A 3 -10.06 -4.58 -8.29
N LEU A 4 -11.18 -3.87 -8.26
CA LEU A 4 -12.40 -4.29 -7.59
C LEU A 4 -13.25 -5.10 -8.57
N ALA A 5 -13.60 -6.33 -8.20
CA ALA A 5 -14.51 -7.17 -8.96
C ALA A 5 -15.76 -7.49 -8.15
N SER A 6 -16.94 -7.28 -8.72
CA SER A 6 -18.17 -7.76 -8.12
C SER A 6 -18.46 -9.18 -8.58
N TRP A 7 -18.76 -10.06 -7.63
CA TRP A 7 -19.05 -11.47 -7.87
C TRP A 7 -20.57 -11.69 -7.86
N CYS A 8 -21.11 -12.19 -8.96
CA CYS A 8 -22.37 -12.91 -8.93
C CYS A 8 -22.05 -14.40 -9.11
N SER A 9 -21.96 -15.15 -8.02
CA SER A 9 -21.76 -16.59 -8.10
C SER A 9 -23.07 -17.27 -8.49
N ARG A 10 -23.14 -17.82 -9.71
CA ARG A 10 -24.13 -18.83 -10.06
C ARG A 10 -23.47 -20.20 -9.92
N TRP A 11 -23.91 -21.01 -8.97
CA TRP A 11 -23.57 -22.42 -8.92
C TRP A 11 -24.18 -23.11 -10.12
N THR A 12 -23.36 -23.77 -10.94
CA THR A 12 -23.82 -24.72 -11.96
C THR A 12 -23.72 -26.12 -11.38
N ASP A 13 -24.59 -27.02 -11.80
CA ASP A 13 -24.62 -28.43 -11.38
C ASP A 13 -23.31 -29.21 -11.68
N THR A 14 -22.34 -28.58 -12.32
CA THR A 14 -21.04 -29.17 -12.71
C THR A 14 -19.91 -28.79 -11.74
N GLY A 15 -20.16 -28.06 -10.65
CA GLY A 15 -19.13 -27.71 -9.64
C GLY A 15 -18.11 -26.67 -10.09
N GLN A 16 -18.34 -25.99 -11.22
CA GLN A 16 -17.48 -24.88 -11.67
C GLN A 16 -18.03 -23.53 -11.18
N THR A 17 -17.19 -22.77 -10.53
CA THR A 17 -17.51 -21.38 -10.16
C THR A 17 -17.25 -20.46 -11.35
N ILE A 18 -18.34 -19.89 -11.92
CA ILE A 18 -18.20 -18.87 -12.95
C ILE A 18 -18.04 -17.52 -12.24
N VAL A 19 -16.93 -16.84 -12.52
CA VAL A 19 -16.65 -15.50 -12.04
C VAL A 19 -17.19 -14.52 -13.09
N ASP A 20 -18.26 -13.80 -12.77
CA ASP A 20 -18.78 -12.73 -13.62
C ASP A 20 -18.11 -11.40 -13.22
N LEU A 21 -17.22 -10.91 -14.06
CA LEU A 21 -16.49 -9.64 -13.88
C LEU A 21 -17.27 -8.44 -14.47
N SER A 22 -18.58 -8.54 -14.69
CA SER A 22 -19.40 -7.46 -15.27
C SER A 22 -19.40 -6.15 -14.47
N GLY A 23 -18.88 -6.17 -13.24
CA GLY A 23 -18.80 -5.04 -12.32
C GLY A 23 -17.37 -4.62 -11.94
N VAL A 24 -16.36 -4.81 -12.80
CA VAL A 24 -15.01 -4.27 -12.51
C VAL A 24 -15.07 -2.74 -12.54
N GLU A 25 -15.28 -2.13 -11.37
CA GLU A 25 -15.06 -0.72 -11.15
C GLU A 25 -13.67 -0.51 -10.52
N GLN A 26 -12.95 0.45 -11.08
CA GLN A 26 -11.67 0.85 -10.53
C GLN A 26 -11.81 1.29 -9.08
N VAL A 27 -10.85 0.86 -8.28
CA VAL A 27 -10.54 1.27 -6.90
C VAL A 27 -11.12 2.64 -6.54
N HIS A 28 -11.72 2.72 -5.36
CA HIS A 28 -12.16 3.96 -4.75
C HIS A 28 -11.14 5.08 -4.97
N ARG A 29 -11.38 5.89 -5.99
CA ARG A 29 -10.82 7.23 -6.03
C ARG A 29 -11.59 8.00 -4.98
N LEU A 30 -10.89 8.51 -4.00
CA LEU A 30 -11.43 9.45 -3.04
C LEU A 30 -12.26 10.50 -3.82
N ASN A 31 -13.58 10.49 -3.64
CA ASN A 31 -14.50 11.37 -4.34
C ASN A 31 -14.30 12.81 -3.85
N SER A 32 -13.41 13.56 -4.47
CA SER A 32 -13.45 15.00 -4.37
C SER A 32 -14.19 15.58 -5.59
N THR A 33 -15.34 16.16 -5.31
CA THR A 33 -16.21 16.86 -6.26
C THR A 33 -15.63 18.24 -6.60
N ALA A 34 -14.54 18.32 -7.31
CA ALA A 34 -14.22 19.46 -8.18
C ALA A 34 -12.82 19.30 -8.77
N ALA A 35 -12.76 19.11 -10.05
CA ALA A 35 -11.56 19.06 -10.90
C ALA A 35 -11.00 17.68 -11.22
N PHE A 36 -11.85 16.66 -11.36
CA PHE A 36 -11.43 15.47 -12.05
C PHE A 36 -11.40 15.75 -13.57
N ARG A 37 -10.23 16.20 -14.07
CA ARG A 37 -9.95 16.04 -15.51
C ARG A 37 -10.23 14.58 -15.85
N ARG A 38 -11.04 14.35 -16.91
CA ARG A 38 -11.20 13.05 -17.55
C ARG A 38 -9.80 12.47 -17.78
N SER A 39 -9.22 11.79 -16.78
CA SER A 39 -8.07 10.96 -17.03
C SER A 39 -8.60 9.83 -17.93
N ARG A 40 -8.12 9.77 -19.17
CA ARG A 40 -8.13 8.56 -19.96
C ARG A 40 -7.79 7.42 -19.01
N LEU A 41 -8.42 6.25 -19.19
CA LEU A 41 -7.97 4.98 -18.61
C LEU A 41 -6.51 4.77 -19.07
N TYR A 42 -5.58 5.40 -18.39
CA TYR A 42 -4.16 5.21 -18.60
C TYR A 42 -3.82 3.96 -17.79
N VAL A 43 -3.65 2.86 -18.49
CA VAL A 43 -3.02 1.68 -17.90
C VAL A 43 -1.53 1.99 -17.93
N ALA A 44 -0.95 2.25 -16.77
CA ALA A 44 0.50 2.45 -16.69
C ALA A 44 1.21 1.19 -17.21
N GLU A 45 2.28 1.39 -17.96
CA GLU A 45 3.15 0.28 -18.34
C GLU A 45 3.75 -0.32 -17.06
N PRO A 46 3.96 -1.66 -16.98
CA PRO A 46 4.45 -2.31 -15.76
C PRO A 46 5.70 -1.65 -15.17
N ASP A 47 6.62 -1.18 -15.99
CA ASP A 47 7.87 -0.53 -15.57
C ASP A 47 7.65 0.72 -14.70
N TYR A 48 6.50 1.37 -14.85
CA TYR A 48 6.11 2.56 -14.07
C TYR A 48 5.11 2.27 -12.95
N ILE A 49 4.94 1.02 -12.58
CA ILE A 49 4.08 0.63 -11.46
C ILE A 49 4.96 0.24 -10.27
N ARG A 50 4.57 0.69 -9.06
CA ARG A 50 5.17 0.25 -7.79
C ARG A 50 4.08 -0.18 -6.85
N ASN A 51 4.13 -1.45 -6.41
CA ASN A 51 3.18 -1.99 -5.44
C ASN A 51 3.93 -2.28 -4.14
N PHE A 52 3.52 -1.63 -3.08
CA PHE A 52 4.19 -1.75 -1.80
C PHE A 52 3.20 -1.69 -0.63
N SER A 53 3.66 -2.16 0.51
CA SER A 53 2.94 -2.06 1.78
C SER A 53 3.74 -1.24 2.78
N ILE A 54 3.07 -0.68 3.79
CA ILE A 54 3.72 0.05 4.87
C ILE A 54 3.66 -0.80 6.14
N ILE A 55 4.82 -1.24 6.61
CA ILE A 55 5.01 -1.96 7.86
C ILE A 55 5.46 -0.96 8.93
N ALA A 56 4.72 -0.87 10.02
CA ALA A 56 5.07 0.00 11.14
C ALA A 56 4.49 -0.56 12.44
N HIS A 57 5.17 -0.27 13.54
CA HIS A 57 4.56 -0.43 14.87
C HIS A 57 3.48 0.63 15.11
N ILE A 58 2.60 0.38 16.09
CA ILE A 58 1.60 1.35 16.53
C ILE A 58 2.32 2.64 16.93
N ASP A 59 1.77 3.78 16.53
CA ASP A 59 2.31 5.12 16.80
C ASP A 59 3.66 5.46 16.13
N HIS A 60 4.25 4.61 15.27
CA HIS A 60 5.44 4.96 14.49
C HIS A 60 5.15 5.93 13.33
N GLY A 61 3.86 6.28 13.12
CA GLY A 61 3.45 7.31 12.17
C GLY A 61 3.09 6.78 10.78
N LYS A 62 2.67 5.52 10.66
CA LYS A 62 2.22 4.88 9.43
C LYS A 62 1.15 5.69 8.72
N SER A 63 0.00 5.93 9.37
CA SER A 63 -1.15 6.65 8.78
C SER A 63 -0.77 8.11 8.44
N THR A 64 0.05 8.76 9.26
CA THR A 64 0.54 10.12 8.97
C THR A 64 1.43 10.14 7.72
N LEU A 65 2.28 9.13 7.52
CA LEU A 65 3.11 9.02 6.32
C LEU A 65 2.27 8.75 5.08
N ALA A 66 1.28 7.86 5.19
CA ALA A 66 0.33 7.59 4.12
C ALA A 66 -0.46 8.83 3.69
N ASP A 67 -0.92 9.63 4.65
CA ASP A 67 -1.55 10.94 4.38
C ASP A 67 -0.62 11.89 3.62
N ARG A 68 0.69 11.91 3.95
CA ARG A 68 1.67 12.71 3.20
C ARG A 68 1.86 12.24 1.77
N PHE A 69 1.84 10.93 1.51
CA PHE A 69 1.87 10.42 0.15
C PHE A 69 0.65 10.88 -0.65
N ILE A 70 -0.54 10.77 -0.08
CA ILE A 70 -1.79 11.25 -0.70
C ILE A 70 -1.70 12.75 -1.01
N GLN A 71 -1.23 13.55 -0.06
CA GLN A 71 -1.07 14.99 -0.23
C GLN A 71 -0.05 15.33 -1.32
N ARG A 72 1.14 14.69 -1.30
CA ARG A 72 2.22 14.98 -2.24
C ARG A 72 1.88 14.59 -3.68
N CYS A 73 1.15 13.50 -3.87
CA CYS A 73 0.69 13.03 -5.17
C CYS A 73 -0.60 13.75 -5.65
N GLY A 74 -1.05 14.78 -4.94
CA GLY A 74 -2.22 15.57 -5.35
C GLY A 74 -3.57 14.88 -5.21
N GLY A 75 -3.64 13.81 -4.40
CA GLY A 75 -4.87 13.06 -4.15
C GLY A 75 -5.95 13.88 -3.44
N LEU A 76 -5.55 14.79 -2.54
CA LEU A 76 -6.44 15.69 -1.80
C LEU A 76 -5.80 17.07 -1.64
N SER A 77 -6.64 18.11 -1.60
CA SER A 77 -6.20 19.45 -1.24
C SER A 77 -6.02 19.60 0.28
N ASP A 78 -5.20 20.55 0.73
CA ASP A 78 -4.97 20.83 2.16
C ASP A 78 -6.26 21.06 2.97
N ARG A 79 -7.34 21.49 2.32
CA ARG A 79 -8.65 21.72 2.95
C ARG A 79 -9.49 20.45 3.08
N GLU A 80 -9.20 19.43 2.27
CA GLU A 80 -9.91 18.14 2.26
C GLU A 80 -9.18 17.09 3.09
N MET A 81 -7.93 17.37 3.51
CA MET A 81 -7.15 16.54 4.42
C MET A 81 -7.76 16.61 5.82
N ALA A 82 -8.65 15.70 6.13
CA ALA A 82 -8.92 15.34 7.52
C ALA A 82 -7.76 14.49 8.04
N GLU A 83 -7.40 14.63 9.32
CA GLU A 83 -6.40 13.72 9.90
C GLU A 83 -6.81 12.26 9.73
N GLN A 84 -5.87 11.41 9.32
CA GLN A 84 -6.06 9.97 9.11
C GLN A 84 -7.16 9.65 8.07
N VAL A 85 -6.95 10.12 6.84
CA VAL A 85 -7.90 9.91 5.72
C VAL A 85 -8.16 8.43 5.46
N LEU A 86 -7.18 7.56 5.70
CA LEU A 86 -7.29 6.11 5.49
C LEU A 86 -8.01 5.39 6.64
N ASP A 87 -7.96 5.92 7.86
CA ASP A 87 -8.65 5.33 9.00
C ASP A 87 -10.15 5.69 8.92
N SER A 88 -10.88 4.94 8.10
CA SER A 88 -12.29 5.24 7.76
C SER A 88 -13.29 4.83 8.84
N MET A 89 -12.90 3.94 9.75
CA MET A 89 -13.76 3.44 10.83
C MET A 89 -13.60 4.31 12.09
N ASP A 90 -14.72 4.62 12.76
CA ASP A 90 -14.68 5.39 14.00
C ASP A 90 -13.77 4.74 15.08
N ILE A 91 -13.76 3.41 15.15
CA ILE A 91 -12.93 2.65 16.08
C ILE A 91 -11.43 2.71 15.72
N GLU A 92 -11.08 2.83 14.43
CA GLU A 92 -9.70 3.04 13.98
C GLU A 92 -9.19 4.40 14.45
N ARG A 93 -9.99 5.45 14.26
CA ARG A 93 -9.68 6.81 14.71
C ARG A 93 -9.61 6.93 16.23
N GLU A 94 -10.55 6.30 16.95
CA GLU A 94 -10.58 6.33 18.42
C GLU A 94 -9.36 5.66 19.04
N ARG A 95 -8.90 4.54 18.44
CA ARG A 95 -7.78 3.74 18.95
C ARG A 95 -6.44 4.04 18.33
N GLY A 96 -6.40 4.82 17.23
CA GLY A 96 -5.18 5.13 16.48
C GLY A 96 -4.54 3.89 15.81
N ILE A 97 -5.37 2.89 15.45
CA ILE A 97 -4.89 1.65 14.82
C ILE A 97 -5.63 1.39 13.52
N THR A 98 -4.94 0.92 12.50
CA THR A 98 -5.55 0.38 11.29
C THR A 98 -6.06 -1.04 11.57
N ILE A 99 -7.33 -1.29 11.32
CA ILE A 99 -7.96 -2.61 11.50
C ILE A 99 -8.09 -3.31 10.15
N LYS A 100 -8.56 -2.58 9.14
CA LYS A 100 -8.79 -3.13 7.81
C LYS A 100 -7.77 -2.60 6.81
N ALA A 101 -7.14 -3.51 6.06
CA ALA A 101 -6.23 -3.14 4.98
C ALA A 101 -6.99 -2.31 3.94
N GLN A 102 -6.42 -1.15 3.58
CA GLN A 102 -6.94 -0.27 2.53
C GLN A 102 -5.91 -0.14 1.42
N SER A 103 -6.36 -0.16 0.17
CA SER A 103 -5.49 0.05 -0.97
C SER A 103 -5.70 1.44 -1.57
N VAL A 104 -4.61 2.11 -1.87
CA VAL A 104 -4.60 3.44 -2.47
C VAL A 104 -3.75 3.41 -3.72
N THR A 105 -4.24 4.06 -4.79
CA THR A 105 -3.49 4.27 -6.03
C THR A 105 -3.26 5.75 -6.21
N LEU A 106 -2.00 6.14 -6.38
CA LEU A 106 -1.55 7.51 -6.56
C LEU A 106 -0.71 7.62 -7.84
N ASP A 107 -0.81 8.74 -8.53
CA ASP A 107 0.08 9.07 -9.65
C ASP A 107 1.15 10.05 -9.12
N TYR A 108 2.42 9.70 -9.28
CA TYR A 108 3.56 10.50 -8.84
C TYR A 108 4.42 10.92 -10.03
N GLU A 109 4.60 12.23 -10.21
CA GLU A 109 5.52 12.78 -11.21
C GLU A 109 6.93 12.82 -10.62
N ALA A 110 7.79 11.90 -11.06
CA ALA A 110 9.14 11.76 -10.55
C ALA A 110 10.12 12.76 -11.20
N LYS A 111 11.30 12.92 -10.59
CA LYS A 111 12.35 13.84 -11.09
C LYS A 111 12.92 13.44 -12.43
N ASP A 112 12.77 12.17 -12.82
CA ASP A 112 13.16 11.66 -14.15
C ASP A 112 12.20 12.11 -15.28
N GLY A 113 11.09 12.77 -14.94
CA GLY A 113 10.07 13.26 -15.86
C GLY A 113 9.00 12.23 -16.21
N ASN A 114 9.05 11.03 -15.63
CA ASN A 114 8.04 10.01 -15.83
C ASN A 114 6.97 10.08 -14.72
N THR A 115 5.78 9.57 -15.04
CA THR A 115 4.70 9.42 -14.05
C THR A 115 4.63 7.97 -13.61
N TYR A 116 4.84 7.74 -12.32
CA TYR A 116 4.74 6.42 -11.70
C TYR A 116 3.37 6.24 -11.03
N GLN A 117 2.80 5.05 -11.22
CA GLN A 117 1.61 4.62 -10.49
C GLN A 117 2.04 3.91 -9.21
N LEU A 118 1.81 4.55 -8.09
CA LEU A 118 2.11 4.04 -6.76
C LEU A 118 0.86 3.40 -6.19
N ASN A 119 0.88 2.08 -6.00
CA ASN A 119 -0.19 1.34 -5.34
C ASN A 119 0.31 0.89 -3.99
N PHE A 120 -0.21 1.45 -2.92
CA PHE A 120 0.14 0.97 -1.60
C PHE A 120 -1.05 0.38 -0.86
N ILE A 121 -0.75 -0.61 -0.03
CA ILE A 121 -1.70 -1.25 0.85
C ILE A 121 -1.34 -0.86 2.27
N ASP A 122 -2.24 -0.13 2.92
CA ASP A 122 -2.12 0.19 4.33
C ASP A 122 -2.49 -1.03 5.16
N THR A 123 -1.50 -1.63 5.83
CA THR A 123 -1.68 -2.88 6.57
C THR A 123 -1.88 -2.62 8.06
N PRO A 124 -2.71 -3.44 8.75
CA PRO A 124 -2.78 -3.41 10.21
C PRO A 124 -1.40 -3.63 10.86
N GLY A 125 -1.07 -2.82 11.87
CA GLY A 125 0.20 -2.97 12.61
C GLY A 125 0.13 -3.99 13.74
N HIS A 126 -1.04 -4.48 14.13
CA HIS A 126 -1.22 -5.32 15.32
C HIS A 126 -1.05 -6.82 15.01
N VAL A 127 -0.45 -7.56 15.93
CA VAL A 127 -0.17 -9.01 15.79
C VAL A 127 -1.41 -9.87 15.56
N ASP A 128 -2.59 -9.44 16.01
CA ASP A 128 -3.84 -10.19 15.82
C ASP A 128 -4.25 -10.27 14.32
N PHE A 129 -3.70 -9.41 13.46
CA PHE A 129 -4.01 -9.33 12.04
C PHE A 129 -2.90 -9.89 11.13
N THR A 130 -2.09 -10.83 11.64
CA THR A 130 -0.96 -11.42 10.89
C THR A 130 -1.37 -12.02 9.56
N TYR A 131 -2.57 -12.61 9.48
CA TYR A 131 -3.09 -13.19 8.25
C TYR A 131 -3.39 -12.12 7.19
N GLU A 132 -4.03 -11.02 7.58
CA GLU A 132 -4.33 -9.88 6.72
C GLU A 132 -3.04 -9.21 6.23
N VAL A 133 -2.06 -9.06 7.13
CA VAL A 133 -0.73 -8.53 6.80
C VAL A 133 -0.05 -9.42 5.75
N SER A 134 0.02 -10.73 5.97
CA SER A 134 0.64 -11.67 5.03
C SER A 134 -0.01 -11.64 3.65
N ARG A 135 -1.34 -11.56 3.57
CA ARG A 135 -2.06 -11.45 2.28
C ARG A 135 -1.79 -10.12 1.58
N SER A 136 -1.74 -9.03 2.32
CA SER A 136 -1.44 -7.70 1.77
C SER A 136 -0.02 -7.65 1.23
N LEU A 137 0.95 -8.20 1.96
CA LEU A 137 2.34 -8.33 1.52
C LEU A 137 2.45 -9.17 0.25
N SER A 138 1.73 -10.30 0.15
CA SER A 138 1.72 -11.15 -1.07
C SER A 138 1.22 -10.42 -2.33
N ALA A 139 0.60 -9.26 -2.18
CA ALA A 139 0.14 -8.43 -3.29
C ALA A 139 1.14 -7.33 -3.69
N CYS A 140 2.32 -7.29 -3.07
CA CYS A 140 3.31 -6.24 -3.24
C CYS A 140 4.65 -6.80 -3.76
N GLU A 141 5.46 -5.94 -4.36
CA GLU A 141 6.86 -6.21 -4.70
C GLU A 141 7.82 -5.65 -3.65
N GLY A 142 7.35 -4.74 -2.78
CA GLY A 142 8.17 -4.19 -1.73
C GLY A 142 7.39 -3.75 -0.50
N ALA A 143 8.14 -3.39 0.55
CA ALA A 143 7.59 -2.88 1.79
C ALA A 143 8.42 -1.72 2.35
N LEU A 144 7.76 -0.70 2.90
CA LEU A 144 8.39 0.34 3.69
C LEU A 144 8.38 -0.08 5.16
N LEU A 145 9.53 -0.24 5.77
CA LEU A 145 9.67 -0.48 7.20
C LEU A 145 9.82 0.85 7.93
N VAL A 146 8.71 1.36 8.48
CA VAL A 146 8.71 2.65 9.19
C VAL A 146 9.01 2.46 10.66
N VAL A 147 10.11 3.05 11.12
CA VAL A 147 10.58 2.99 12.51
C VAL A 147 10.65 4.39 13.09
N ASP A 148 10.18 4.55 14.32
CA ASP A 148 10.31 5.79 15.08
C ASP A 148 11.78 5.99 15.49
N ALA A 149 12.41 7.06 15.03
CA ALA A 149 13.84 7.36 15.32
C ALA A 149 14.12 7.63 16.82
N ALA A 150 13.10 7.84 17.63
CA ALA A 150 13.24 8.01 19.08
C ALA A 150 13.04 6.71 19.85
N GLN A 151 12.06 5.89 19.44
CA GLN A 151 11.72 4.63 20.12
C GLN A 151 12.64 3.46 19.68
N GLY A 152 12.91 3.35 18.37
CA GLY A 152 13.69 2.25 17.81
C GLY A 152 12.83 1.09 17.31
N VAL A 153 13.46 -0.08 17.17
CA VAL A 153 12.85 -1.28 16.59
C VAL A 153 11.97 -2.00 17.61
N GLU A 154 10.73 -2.29 17.21
CA GLU A 154 9.75 -2.99 18.04
C GLU A 154 9.44 -4.40 17.50
N ALA A 155 9.13 -5.35 18.38
CA ALA A 155 8.96 -6.77 18.05
C ALA A 155 7.92 -7.05 16.96
N GLN A 156 6.85 -6.24 16.87
CA GLN A 156 5.82 -6.38 15.85
C GLN A 156 6.33 -6.01 14.45
N SER A 157 7.12 -4.93 14.35
CA SER A 157 7.75 -4.52 13.10
C SER A 157 8.72 -5.58 12.61
N VAL A 158 9.47 -6.20 13.52
CA VAL A 158 10.41 -7.31 13.23
C VAL A 158 9.65 -8.49 12.62
N ALA A 159 8.57 -8.95 13.27
CA ALA A 159 7.79 -10.10 12.80
C ALA A 159 7.19 -9.86 11.40
N ASN A 160 6.62 -8.68 11.16
CA ASN A 160 6.05 -8.33 9.88
C ASN A 160 7.13 -8.16 8.79
N CYS A 161 8.32 -7.62 9.17
CA CYS A 161 9.45 -7.50 8.27
C CYS A 161 9.98 -8.87 7.83
N TYR A 162 10.12 -9.82 8.75
CA TYR A 162 10.49 -11.20 8.38
C TYR A 162 9.47 -11.83 7.42
N THR A 163 8.17 -11.61 7.64
CA THR A 163 7.13 -12.08 6.71
C THR A 163 7.31 -11.48 5.31
N ALA A 164 7.69 -10.21 5.20
CA ALA A 164 7.99 -9.57 3.92
C ALA A 164 9.23 -10.18 3.25
N ILE A 165 10.31 -10.38 4.00
CA ILE A 165 11.57 -10.97 3.50
C ILE A 165 11.34 -12.42 3.05
N GLU A 166 10.59 -13.23 3.82
CA GLU A 166 10.25 -14.61 3.46
C GLU A 166 9.43 -14.69 2.16
N GLN A 167 8.66 -13.67 1.83
CA GLN A 167 7.92 -13.56 0.58
C GLN A 167 8.74 -12.97 -0.57
N GLY A 168 10.01 -12.60 -0.33
CA GLY A 168 10.92 -12.08 -1.33
C GLY A 168 10.68 -10.61 -1.69
N LEU A 169 10.05 -9.83 -0.79
CA LEU A 169 9.84 -8.40 -1.00
C LEU A 169 11.12 -7.62 -0.72
N GLU A 170 11.37 -6.58 -1.52
CA GLU A 170 12.36 -5.56 -1.19
C GLU A 170 11.87 -4.70 -0.02
N VAL A 171 12.71 -4.54 1.00
CA VAL A 171 12.37 -3.77 2.20
C VAL A 171 13.20 -2.50 2.27
N LEU A 172 12.53 -1.36 2.23
CA LEU A 172 13.14 -0.04 2.39
C LEU A 172 12.94 0.47 3.82
N PRO A 173 14.01 0.61 4.63
CA PRO A 173 13.93 1.21 5.96
C PRO A 173 13.65 2.70 5.88
N VAL A 174 12.72 3.17 6.73
CA VAL A 174 12.32 4.58 6.84
C VAL A 174 12.33 4.99 8.30
N LEU A 175 13.22 5.91 8.67
CA LEU A 175 13.29 6.44 10.03
C LEU A 175 12.44 7.70 10.13
N ASN A 176 11.34 7.60 10.87
CA ASN A 176 10.37 8.67 11.02
C ASN A 176 10.55 9.43 12.34
N LYS A 177 9.88 10.57 12.43
CA LYS A 177 9.85 11.47 13.59
C LYS A 177 11.18 12.13 13.91
N LEU A 178 11.98 12.46 12.91
CA LEU A 178 13.23 13.21 13.08
C LEU A 178 13.03 14.61 13.70
N ASP A 179 11.81 15.09 13.76
CA ASP A 179 11.47 16.36 14.44
C ASP A 179 11.50 16.26 15.96
N LEU A 180 11.58 15.07 16.53
CA LEU A 180 11.64 14.87 17.98
C LEU A 180 13.05 15.12 18.51
N PRO A 181 13.20 15.81 19.65
CA PRO A 181 14.51 16.10 20.25
C PRO A 181 15.32 14.86 20.66
N GLN A 182 14.63 13.73 20.91
CA GLN A 182 15.23 12.46 21.31
C GLN A 182 15.46 11.50 20.13
N ALA A 183 15.23 11.96 18.89
CA ALA A 183 15.49 11.15 17.72
C ALA A 183 17.02 10.84 17.59
N ASP A 184 17.34 9.58 17.43
CA ASP A 184 18.71 9.08 17.27
C ASP A 184 18.73 8.11 16.07
N PRO A 185 18.81 8.64 14.85
CA PRO A 185 18.74 7.83 13.64
C PRO A 185 19.93 6.86 13.51
N ASP A 186 21.14 7.22 13.98
CA ASP A 186 22.31 6.36 13.89
C ASP A 186 22.13 5.09 14.74
N ARG A 187 21.66 5.26 15.98
CA ARG A 187 21.33 4.14 16.87
C ARG A 187 20.27 3.25 16.25
N VAL A 188 19.18 3.83 15.71
CA VAL A 188 18.06 3.05 15.18
C VAL A 188 18.46 2.34 13.89
N SER A 189 19.28 2.93 13.03
CA SER A 189 19.83 2.24 11.86
C SER A 189 20.65 1.01 12.28
N GLN A 190 21.50 1.13 13.30
CA GLN A 190 22.24 0.00 13.85
C GLN A 190 21.32 -1.08 14.44
N GLU A 191 20.25 -0.69 15.17
CA GLU A 191 19.25 -1.64 15.67
C GLU A 191 18.55 -2.41 14.53
N ILE A 192 18.24 -1.77 13.40
CA ILE A 192 17.65 -2.43 12.23
C ILE A 192 18.61 -3.48 11.67
N GLU A 193 19.90 -3.16 11.54
CA GLU A 193 20.91 -4.10 11.05
C GLU A 193 21.14 -5.26 12.02
N GLU A 194 21.24 -5.00 13.33
CA GLU A 194 21.54 -6.02 14.33
C GLU A 194 20.33 -6.94 14.64
N ILE A 195 19.11 -6.38 14.69
CA ILE A 195 17.91 -7.12 15.10
C ILE A 195 17.21 -7.78 13.91
N ILE A 196 17.09 -7.07 12.79
CA ILE A 196 16.36 -7.54 11.61
C ILE A 196 17.30 -8.19 10.60
N GLY A 197 18.54 -7.69 10.51
CA GLY A 197 19.55 -8.21 9.59
C GLY A 197 19.44 -7.67 8.17
N ILE A 198 18.78 -6.53 7.97
CA ILE A 198 18.72 -5.84 6.66
C ILE A 198 19.67 -4.66 6.66
N ASP A 199 20.21 -4.33 5.48
CA ASP A 199 21.08 -3.16 5.30
C ASP A 199 20.28 -1.86 5.51
N ALA A 200 20.70 -1.05 6.49
CA ALA A 200 20.09 0.25 6.78
C ALA A 200 20.89 1.42 6.19
N SER A 201 21.96 1.17 5.42
CA SER A 201 22.76 2.24 4.79
C SER A 201 21.97 3.07 3.77
N GLY A 202 20.93 2.46 3.16
CA GLY A 202 19.98 3.11 2.27
C GLY A 202 18.70 3.64 2.96
N ALA A 203 18.69 3.69 4.30
CA ALA A 203 17.51 4.16 5.04
C ALA A 203 17.19 5.63 4.73
N VAL A 204 15.89 5.92 4.54
CA VAL A 204 15.43 7.29 4.30
C VAL A 204 14.94 7.92 5.59
N PHE A 205 15.35 9.16 5.82
CA PHE A 205 15.07 9.92 7.03
C PHE A 205 13.92 10.89 6.80
N VAL A 206 12.84 10.78 7.57
CA VAL A 206 11.62 11.60 7.37
C VAL A 206 11.06 12.18 8.66
N SER A 207 10.31 13.26 8.52
CA SER A 207 9.33 13.68 9.50
C SER A 207 7.96 13.73 8.82
N ALA A 208 7.17 12.67 8.94
CA ALA A 208 5.83 12.64 8.37
C ALA A 208 4.96 13.79 8.89
N LYS A 209 5.14 14.20 10.15
CA LYS A 209 4.42 15.33 10.74
C LYS A 209 4.71 16.66 10.03
N ARG A 210 5.96 16.94 9.68
CA ARG A 210 6.37 18.17 8.98
C ARG A 210 6.32 18.06 7.47
N GLY A 211 6.40 16.83 6.94
CA GLY A 211 6.54 16.56 5.51
C GLY A 211 7.99 16.55 5.03
N ASP A 212 8.96 16.69 5.95
CA ASP A 212 10.39 16.67 5.61
C ASP A 212 10.82 15.28 5.14
N GLY A 213 11.61 15.20 4.07
CA GLY A 213 12.15 13.95 3.52
C GLY A 213 11.14 13.10 2.73
N VAL A 214 9.85 13.48 2.65
CA VAL A 214 8.81 12.67 1.98
C VAL A 214 9.04 12.59 0.46
N GLU A 215 9.51 13.67 -0.17
CA GLU A 215 9.83 13.64 -1.60
C GLU A 215 11.03 12.73 -1.89
N GLU A 216 12.07 12.80 -1.06
CA GLU A 216 13.22 11.92 -1.16
C GLU A 216 12.81 10.44 -0.98
N LEU A 217 11.91 10.18 -0.03
CA LEU A 217 11.37 8.84 0.17
C LEU A 217 10.64 8.33 -1.07
N LEU A 218 9.82 9.15 -1.74
CA LEU A 218 9.12 8.75 -2.96
C LEU A 218 10.10 8.47 -4.12
N GLU A 219 11.16 9.26 -4.28
CA GLU A 219 12.20 9.01 -5.28
C GLU A 219 12.96 7.71 -4.98
N THR A 220 13.42 7.52 -3.73
CA THR A 220 14.11 6.28 -3.33
C THR A 220 13.20 5.06 -3.48
N LEU A 221 11.92 5.19 -3.16
CA LEU A 221 10.94 4.12 -3.30
C LEU A 221 10.84 3.62 -4.75
N ILE A 222 10.77 4.53 -5.73
CA ILE A 222 10.68 4.13 -7.15
C ILE A 222 11.97 3.51 -7.68
N GLU A 223 13.12 3.81 -7.06
CA GLU A 223 14.42 3.22 -7.40
C GLU A 223 14.60 1.83 -6.78
N VAL A 224 14.22 1.65 -5.51
CA VAL A 224 14.48 0.44 -4.73
C VAL A 224 13.41 -0.64 -4.97
N ILE A 225 12.13 -0.26 -4.96
CA ILE A 225 11.06 -1.24 -5.14
C ILE A 225 10.95 -1.61 -6.62
N PRO A 226 11.06 -2.90 -6.97
CA PRO A 226 10.99 -3.33 -8.36
C PRO A 226 9.59 -3.13 -8.96
N ALA A 227 9.57 -3.01 -10.27
CA ALA A 227 8.34 -3.07 -11.03
C ALA A 227 7.76 -4.50 -11.02
N PRO A 228 6.42 -4.67 -11.13
CA PRO A 228 5.85 -6.00 -11.31
C PRO A 228 6.30 -6.63 -12.62
N GLU A 229 6.48 -7.95 -12.63
CA GLU A 229 6.79 -8.67 -13.87
C GLU A 229 5.70 -8.46 -14.93
N ASP A 230 6.12 -8.26 -16.19
CA ASP A 230 5.20 -8.18 -17.31
C ASP A 230 4.75 -9.59 -17.75
N THR A 231 3.66 -10.03 -17.17
CA THR A 231 3.05 -11.34 -17.42
C THR A 231 1.76 -11.25 -18.24
N ARG A 232 1.53 -10.12 -18.93
CA ARG A 232 0.27 -9.79 -19.61
C ARG A 232 -0.18 -10.81 -20.67
N ASP A 233 0.73 -11.56 -21.24
CA ASP A 233 0.45 -12.56 -22.29
C ASP A 233 0.22 -13.97 -21.72
N LEU A 234 0.34 -14.16 -20.39
CA LEU A 234 0.07 -15.42 -19.71
C LEU A 234 -1.43 -15.56 -19.39
N PRO A 235 -1.89 -16.78 -19.08
CA PRO A 235 -3.26 -17.00 -18.60
C PRO A 235 -3.57 -16.16 -17.36
N PRO A 236 -4.79 -15.62 -17.23
CA PRO A 236 -5.13 -14.74 -16.12
C PRO A 236 -5.11 -15.47 -14.79
N GLN A 237 -4.40 -14.91 -13.82
CA GLN A 237 -4.40 -15.32 -12.42
C GLN A 237 -4.54 -14.08 -11.54
N ALA A 238 -5.29 -14.22 -10.44
CA ALA A 238 -5.49 -13.16 -9.50
C ALA A 238 -5.49 -13.67 -8.06
N LEU A 239 -4.88 -12.90 -7.17
CA LEU A 239 -4.92 -13.11 -5.73
C LEU A 239 -6.07 -12.27 -5.15
N ILE A 240 -6.96 -12.88 -4.37
CA ILE A 240 -7.99 -12.15 -3.63
C ILE A 240 -7.35 -11.65 -2.33
N ILE A 241 -7.31 -10.33 -2.17
CA ILE A 241 -6.76 -9.67 -0.98
C ILE A 241 -7.85 -9.58 0.09
N ASP A 242 -9.04 -9.07 -0.29
CA ASP A 242 -10.19 -8.88 0.61
C ASP A 242 -11.51 -9.10 -0.14
N SER A 243 -12.59 -9.32 0.60
CA SER A 243 -13.94 -9.43 0.03
C SER A 243 -14.97 -8.95 1.02
N TRP A 244 -15.97 -8.20 0.53
CA TRP A 244 -17.08 -7.71 1.35
C TRP A 244 -18.39 -7.76 0.57
N PHE A 245 -19.48 -7.63 1.29
CA PHE A 245 -20.81 -7.55 0.70
C PHE A 245 -21.25 -6.09 0.60
N ASP A 246 -21.60 -5.67 -0.60
CA ASP A 246 -22.21 -4.37 -0.89
C ASP A 246 -23.71 -4.58 -1.21
N ASN A 247 -24.58 -3.72 -0.68
CA ASN A 247 -26.03 -3.88 -0.83
C ASN A 247 -26.52 -3.69 -2.27
N TYR A 248 -25.74 -3.03 -3.14
CA TYR A 248 -26.08 -2.77 -4.54
C TYR A 248 -25.32 -3.67 -5.50
N LEU A 249 -24.04 -3.97 -5.21
CA LEU A 249 -23.14 -4.71 -6.09
C LEU A 249 -23.05 -6.20 -5.74
N GLY A 250 -23.56 -6.61 -4.56
CA GLY A 250 -23.40 -7.96 -4.05
C GLY A 250 -22.01 -8.19 -3.43
N VAL A 251 -21.38 -9.31 -3.71
CA VAL A 251 -20.03 -9.59 -3.24
C VAL A 251 -19.01 -8.81 -4.07
N VAL A 252 -18.22 -8.00 -3.41
CA VAL A 252 -17.13 -7.23 -4.02
C VAL A 252 -15.81 -7.79 -3.50
N SER A 253 -14.86 -8.04 -4.39
CA SER A 253 -13.54 -8.52 -4.03
C SER A 253 -12.45 -7.57 -4.50
N LEU A 254 -11.51 -7.27 -3.61
CA LEU A 254 -10.26 -6.60 -3.93
C LEU A 254 -9.28 -7.66 -4.39
N ILE A 255 -8.78 -7.52 -5.63
CA ILE A 255 -7.88 -8.50 -6.21
C ILE A 255 -6.59 -7.86 -6.73
N ARG A 256 -5.49 -8.61 -6.64
CA ARG A 256 -4.25 -8.36 -7.35
C ARG A 256 -4.19 -9.30 -8.56
N VAL A 257 -4.14 -8.74 -9.76
CA VAL A 257 -3.85 -9.54 -10.97
C VAL A 257 -2.36 -9.84 -10.96
N THR A 258 -2.01 -11.12 -10.83
CA THR A 258 -0.62 -11.61 -10.80
C THR A 258 -0.12 -12.03 -12.17
N GLN A 259 -1.02 -12.52 -13.03
CA GLN A 259 -0.71 -12.86 -14.41
C GLN A 259 -1.87 -12.49 -15.33
N GLY A 260 -1.55 -12.28 -16.61
CA GLY A 260 -2.53 -12.04 -17.65
C GLY A 260 -3.21 -10.67 -17.52
N ARG A 261 -4.39 -10.58 -18.11
CA ARG A 261 -5.23 -9.36 -18.13
C ARG A 261 -6.66 -9.72 -17.76
N LEU A 262 -7.29 -8.83 -17.02
CA LEU A 262 -8.74 -8.87 -16.79
C LEU A 262 -9.37 -7.65 -17.43
N THR A 263 -10.41 -7.87 -18.20
CA THR A 263 -11.15 -6.82 -18.86
C THR A 263 -12.60 -6.77 -18.36
N LYS A 264 -13.23 -5.62 -18.50
CA LYS A 264 -14.64 -5.46 -18.13
C LYS A 264 -15.48 -6.45 -18.95
N ARG A 265 -16.28 -7.29 -18.28
CA ARG A 265 -17.14 -8.34 -18.83
C ARG A 265 -16.45 -9.66 -19.18
N ASP A 266 -15.20 -9.89 -18.80
CA ASP A 266 -14.63 -11.23 -18.83
C ASP A 266 -15.45 -12.16 -17.93
N ARG A 267 -15.61 -13.43 -18.35
CA ARG A 267 -16.43 -14.44 -17.66
C ARG A 267 -15.58 -15.65 -17.31
#